data_d4cbc6b42d08f1b3e6761bbf7c294122
#
_entry.id   d4cbc6b42d08f1b3e6761bbf7c294122
#
_cell.length_a   1.000
_cell.length_b   1.000
_cell.length_c   1.000
_cell.angle_alpha   90.00
_cell.angle_beta   90.00
_cell.angle_gamma   90.00
#
_symmetry.space_group_name_H-M   'P 1'
#
loop_
_entity.id
_entity.type
_entity.pdbx_description
1 polymer ?
#
loop_
_entity_poly.entity_id
_entity_poly.type
_entity_poly.pdbx_seq_one_letter_code
_entity_poly.pdbx_strand_id
1 'polypeptide(L)'
;VATNRKHHTKAYFFRKGNVWTLIVGSSNLTQGALTVNFEWNIKINSLENGKIVKSILETFNKEFDNLKTLTEDIENYQKKYEQLKKLIEVNNQNLDLDEIKPNSMQVQALKNLEETRKENDRALLISATGTGKTYLSAFDVKQAKAKKILFVAHRKVILERSKISYQKILKNKKMEIFDTNFQINNKDEVVFAMVQTLNKEKNLNMFPKDYFDYIIID
;
A
#
# COMPACT_ATOMS: atom_id res chain seq x y z
N VAL A 1 -15.71 -19.40 -8.46
CA VAL A 1 -15.07 -18.11 -8.78
C VAL A 1 -16.09 -17.22 -9.43
N ALA A 2 -16.28 -16.02 -8.86
CA ALA A 2 -17.26 -15.05 -9.39
C ALA A 2 -16.89 -14.66 -10.82
N THR A 3 -17.83 -14.83 -11.70
CA THR A 3 -17.67 -14.48 -13.11
C THR A 3 -17.94 -12.98 -13.30
N ASN A 4 -18.82 -12.47 -13.94
CA ASN A 4 -18.93 -11.09 -14.42
C ASN A 4 -19.32 -9.99 -13.40
N ARG A 5 -19.46 -10.29 -12.11
CA ARG A 5 -19.79 -9.30 -11.06
C ARG A 5 -18.65 -9.18 -10.06
N LYS A 6 -18.28 -7.95 -9.70
CA LYS A 6 -17.31 -7.70 -8.63
C LYS A 6 -17.99 -7.97 -7.28
N HIS A 7 -17.69 -9.12 -6.66
CA HIS A 7 -18.15 -9.42 -5.31
C HIS A 7 -17.24 -8.73 -4.28
N HIS A 8 -17.83 -7.92 -3.43
CA HIS A 8 -17.12 -7.24 -2.33
C HIS A 8 -17.78 -7.55 -0.97
N THR A 9 -18.62 -8.57 -0.92
CA THR A 9 -19.31 -9.00 0.28
C THR A 9 -18.37 -9.68 1.26
N LYS A 10 -18.42 -9.31 2.52
CA LYS A 10 -17.74 -9.98 3.63
C LYS A 10 -18.83 -10.50 4.56
N ALA A 11 -19.07 -11.80 4.46
CA ALA A 11 -20.01 -12.49 5.30
C ALA A 11 -19.42 -13.83 5.73
N TYR A 12 -19.53 -14.12 7.02
CA TYR A 12 -18.99 -15.34 7.63
C TYR A 12 -20.13 -16.06 8.33
N PHE A 13 -20.27 -17.34 8.02
CA PHE A 13 -21.29 -18.21 8.58
C PHE A 13 -20.62 -19.28 9.41
N PHE A 14 -21.04 -19.41 10.66
CA PHE A 14 -20.58 -20.45 11.56
C PHE A 14 -21.79 -21.22 12.09
N ARG A 15 -21.70 -22.55 12.12
CA ARG A 15 -22.74 -23.42 12.68
C ARG A 15 -22.20 -24.20 13.85
N LYS A 16 -22.91 -24.15 14.96
CA LYS A 16 -22.65 -25.01 16.13
C LYS A 16 -23.99 -25.61 16.60
N GLY A 17 -24.18 -26.90 16.37
CA GLY A 17 -25.47 -27.55 16.61
C GLY A 17 -26.58 -26.92 15.78
N ASN A 18 -27.64 -26.45 16.42
CA ASN A 18 -28.78 -25.80 15.79
C ASN A 18 -28.65 -24.26 15.74
N VAL A 19 -27.51 -23.71 16.19
CA VAL A 19 -27.28 -22.27 16.22
C VAL A 19 -26.39 -21.86 15.07
N TRP A 20 -26.84 -20.90 14.31
CA TRP A 20 -26.06 -20.20 13.29
C TRP A 20 -25.57 -18.87 13.84
N THR A 21 -24.31 -18.55 13.58
CA THR A 21 -23.72 -17.24 13.81
C THR A 21 -23.35 -16.66 12.46
N LEU A 22 -23.92 -15.51 12.14
CA LEU A 22 -23.62 -14.73 10.94
C LEU A 22 -22.89 -13.46 11.35
N ILE A 23 -21.77 -13.18 10.70
CA ILE A 23 -21.04 -11.93 10.82
C ILE A 23 -21.01 -11.29 9.44
N VAL A 24 -21.53 -10.08 9.32
CA VAL A 24 -21.53 -9.29 8.06
C VAL A 24 -20.98 -7.91 8.38
N GLY A 25 -20.09 -7.41 7.53
CA GLY A 25 -19.53 -6.07 7.74
C GLY A 25 -18.43 -5.70 6.75
N SER A 26 -17.57 -4.80 7.18
CA SER A 26 -16.44 -4.30 6.39
C SER A 26 -15.18 -5.15 6.51
N SER A 27 -15.07 -6.00 7.53
CA SER A 27 -13.86 -6.77 7.85
C SER A 27 -13.54 -7.83 6.81
N ASN A 28 -12.32 -7.79 6.29
CA ASN A 28 -11.72 -8.91 5.57
C ASN A 28 -11.14 -9.94 6.55
N LEU A 29 -10.98 -11.19 6.12
CA LEU A 29 -10.28 -12.22 6.90
C LEU A 29 -8.76 -12.02 6.80
N THR A 30 -8.28 -10.89 7.31
CA THR A 30 -6.87 -10.52 7.35
C THR A 30 -6.47 -10.13 8.76
N GLN A 31 -5.23 -10.32 9.12
CA GLN A 31 -4.72 -9.93 10.44
C GLN A 31 -4.99 -8.45 10.75
N GLY A 32 -4.77 -7.56 9.78
CA GLY A 32 -5.02 -6.12 9.96
C GLY A 32 -6.48 -5.80 10.25
N ALA A 33 -7.42 -6.41 9.51
CA ALA A 33 -8.86 -6.19 9.73
C ALA A 33 -9.36 -6.80 11.05
N LEU A 34 -8.71 -7.86 11.54
CA LEU A 34 -9.12 -8.54 12.77
C LEU A 34 -8.51 -7.94 14.05
N THR A 35 -7.38 -7.20 13.93
CA THR A 35 -6.61 -6.78 15.12
C THR A 35 -6.28 -5.30 15.18
N VAL A 36 -6.25 -4.58 14.06
CA VAL A 36 -5.72 -3.22 13.98
C VAL A 36 -6.70 -2.21 13.38
N ASN A 37 -7.42 -2.61 12.32
CA ASN A 37 -8.32 -1.71 11.61
C ASN A 37 -9.59 -1.45 12.43
N PHE A 38 -10.15 -0.25 12.26
CA PHE A 38 -11.48 0.06 12.78
C PHE A 38 -12.52 -0.45 11.79
N GLU A 39 -13.24 -1.52 12.17
CA GLU A 39 -14.16 -2.23 11.29
C GLU A 39 -15.56 -2.30 11.91
N TRP A 40 -16.58 -2.14 11.06
CA TRP A 40 -17.97 -2.29 11.46
C TRP A 40 -18.48 -3.66 11.08
N ASN A 41 -18.89 -4.46 12.07
CA ASN A 41 -19.47 -5.80 11.85
C ASN A 41 -20.72 -5.97 12.66
N ILE A 42 -21.72 -6.59 12.05
CA ILE A 42 -22.95 -7.03 12.71
C ILE A 42 -22.84 -8.54 12.93
N LYS A 43 -22.96 -8.97 14.19
CA LYS A 43 -23.03 -10.37 14.56
C LYS A 43 -24.47 -10.73 14.92
N ILE A 44 -25.03 -11.73 14.25
CA ILE A 44 -26.37 -12.25 14.46
C ILE A 44 -26.26 -13.70 14.86
N ASN A 45 -26.88 -14.07 16.00
CA ASN A 45 -27.06 -15.47 16.38
C ASN A 45 -28.54 -15.83 16.21
N SER A 46 -28.82 -16.93 15.55
CA SER A 46 -30.18 -17.38 15.32
C SER A 46 -30.24 -18.90 15.18
N LEU A 47 -31.40 -19.45 15.40
CA LEU A 47 -31.68 -20.83 15.02
C LEU A 47 -31.79 -20.92 13.49
N GLU A 48 -31.66 -22.12 12.96
CA GLU A 48 -31.72 -22.39 11.50
C GLU A 48 -33.00 -21.89 10.82
N ASN A 49 -34.13 -21.90 11.55
CA ASN A 49 -35.42 -21.40 11.09
C ASN A 49 -35.65 -19.88 11.26
N GLY A 50 -34.66 -19.18 11.83
CA GLY A 50 -34.73 -17.71 11.99
C GLY A 50 -34.83 -16.99 10.65
N LYS A 51 -35.82 -16.13 10.49
CA LYS A 51 -36.15 -15.47 9.20
C LYS A 51 -34.96 -14.80 8.53
N ILE A 52 -34.13 -14.08 9.29
CA ILE A 52 -32.96 -13.34 8.78
C ILE A 52 -31.90 -14.32 8.27
N VAL A 53 -31.51 -15.30 9.09
CA VAL A 53 -30.47 -16.27 8.74
C VAL A 53 -30.92 -17.12 7.56
N LYS A 54 -32.20 -17.56 7.55
CA LYS A 54 -32.77 -18.31 6.43
C LYS A 54 -32.70 -17.53 5.12
N SER A 55 -33.16 -16.27 5.10
CA SER A 55 -33.15 -15.43 3.90
C SER A 55 -31.72 -15.19 3.38
N ILE A 56 -30.75 -14.97 4.27
CA ILE A 56 -29.36 -14.74 3.88
C ILE A 56 -28.71 -16.03 3.37
N LEU A 57 -28.98 -17.17 4.00
CA LEU A 57 -28.50 -18.48 3.53
C LEU A 57 -29.10 -18.85 2.17
N GLU A 58 -30.39 -18.61 1.95
CA GLU A 58 -31.03 -18.84 0.65
C GLU A 58 -30.38 -17.98 -0.45
N THR A 59 -30.12 -16.71 -0.15
CA THR A 59 -29.43 -15.81 -1.09
C THR A 59 -28.01 -16.30 -1.37
N PHE A 60 -27.27 -16.66 -0.32
CA PHE A 60 -25.90 -17.18 -0.45
C PHE A 60 -25.88 -18.47 -1.29
N ASN A 61 -26.72 -19.45 -0.99
CA ASN A 61 -26.79 -20.71 -1.72
C ASN A 61 -27.14 -20.49 -3.19
N LYS A 62 -28.13 -19.64 -3.47
CA LYS A 62 -28.48 -19.28 -4.86
C LYS A 62 -27.33 -18.64 -5.63
N GLU A 63 -26.53 -17.80 -5.00
CA GLU A 63 -25.34 -17.23 -5.63
C GLU A 63 -24.22 -18.28 -5.75
N PHE A 64 -24.03 -19.11 -4.73
CA PHE A 64 -23.00 -20.13 -4.68
C PHE A 64 -23.23 -21.23 -5.73
N ASP A 65 -24.46 -21.69 -5.91
CA ASP A 65 -24.82 -22.73 -6.89
C ASP A 65 -24.60 -22.24 -8.34
N ASN A 66 -24.61 -20.94 -8.56
CA ASN A 66 -24.30 -20.33 -9.86
C ASN A 66 -22.80 -20.10 -10.10
N LEU A 67 -21.94 -20.43 -9.14
CA LEU A 67 -20.48 -20.28 -9.26
C LEU A 67 -19.85 -21.59 -9.72
N LYS A 68 -18.81 -21.47 -10.53
CA LYS A 68 -17.96 -22.62 -10.84
C LYS A 68 -17.14 -23.01 -9.62
N THR A 69 -16.98 -24.29 -9.38
CA THR A 69 -16.12 -24.78 -8.31
C THR A 69 -14.65 -24.46 -8.62
N LEU A 70 -13.88 -24.20 -7.58
CA LEU A 70 -12.45 -23.91 -7.74
C LEU A 70 -11.71 -25.09 -8.36
N THR A 71 -12.14 -26.32 -8.04
CA THR A 71 -11.57 -27.56 -8.58
C THR A 71 -11.74 -27.70 -10.09
N GLU A 72 -12.85 -27.22 -10.65
CA GLU A 72 -13.09 -27.27 -12.10
C GLU A 72 -12.32 -26.20 -12.88
N ASP A 73 -11.96 -25.11 -12.24
CA ASP A 73 -11.34 -23.95 -12.91
C ASP A 73 -9.89 -23.66 -12.45
N ILE A 74 -9.34 -24.52 -11.56
CA ILE A 74 -8.02 -24.30 -10.97
C ILE A 74 -6.91 -24.32 -12.03
N GLU A 75 -7.02 -25.19 -13.01
CA GLU A 75 -6.04 -25.27 -14.10
C GLU A 75 -6.07 -24.02 -14.99
N ASN A 76 -7.27 -23.53 -15.29
CA ASN A 76 -7.44 -22.28 -16.03
C ASN A 76 -6.93 -21.07 -15.24
N TYR A 77 -7.16 -21.06 -13.93
CA TYR A 77 -6.62 -20.05 -13.04
C TYR A 77 -5.09 -20.11 -13.01
N GLN A 78 -4.50 -21.28 -12.87
CA GLN A 78 -3.04 -21.46 -12.88
C GLN A 78 -2.43 -20.96 -14.19
N LYS A 79 -3.01 -21.37 -15.34
CA LYS A 79 -2.54 -20.91 -16.66
C LYS A 79 -2.60 -19.38 -16.79
N LYS A 80 -3.71 -18.77 -16.37
CA LYS A 80 -3.85 -17.30 -16.37
C LYS A 80 -2.87 -16.63 -15.41
N TYR A 81 -2.68 -17.20 -14.22
CA TYR A 81 -1.73 -16.69 -13.25
C TYR A 81 -0.29 -16.74 -13.76
N GLU A 82 0.12 -17.85 -14.37
CA GLU A 82 1.44 -18.00 -14.97
C GLU A 82 1.64 -17.05 -16.16
N GLN A 83 0.61 -16.87 -17.00
CA GLN A 83 0.64 -15.88 -18.08
C GLN A 83 0.80 -14.46 -17.55
N LEU A 84 0.03 -14.08 -16.52
CA LEU A 84 0.14 -12.78 -15.86
C LEU A 84 1.50 -12.61 -15.19
N LYS A 85 2.02 -13.65 -14.55
CA LYS A 85 3.35 -13.64 -13.93
C LYS A 85 4.44 -13.43 -14.97
N LYS A 86 4.38 -14.17 -16.09
CA LYS A 86 5.30 -13.97 -17.22
C LYS A 86 5.19 -12.56 -17.82
N LEU A 87 3.97 -12.02 -17.99
CA LEU A 87 3.76 -10.66 -18.46
C LEU A 87 4.33 -9.62 -17.49
N ILE A 88 4.18 -9.85 -16.19
CA ILE A 88 4.77 -8.99 -15.15
C ILE A 88 6.30 -9.10 -15.15
N GLU A 89 6.85 -10.30 -15.30
CA GLU A 89 8.30 -10.54 -15.39
C GLU A 89 8.89 -9.93 -16.67
N VAL A 90 8.24 -10.10 -17.83
CA VAL A 90 8.62 -9.49 -19.09
C VAL A 90 8.47 -7.96 -19.03
N ASN A 91 7.39 -7.45 -18.46
CA ASN A 91 7.24 -6.01 -18.23
C ASN A 91 8.27 -5.49 -17.22
N ASN A 92 8.62 -6.24 -16.17
CA ASN A 92 9.68 -5.85 -15.25
C ASN A 92 11.07 -5.90 -15.90
N GLN A 93 11.32 -6.81 -16.84
CA GLN A 93 12.54 -6.82 -17.65
C GLN A 93 12.56 -5.72 -18.71
N ASN A 94 11.41 -5.36 -19.26
CA ASN A 94 11.25 -4.24 -20.20
C ASN A 94 11.06 -2.87 -19.51
N LEU A 95 10.68 -2.85 -18.22
CA LEU A 95 10.58 -1.61 -17.43
C LEU A 95 11.94 -0.97 -17.13
N ASP A 96 13.06 -1.61 -17.46
CA ASP A 96 14.36 -0.94 -17.49
C ASP A 96 14.55 0.01 -18.68
N LEU A 97 13.65 0.00 -19.67
CA LEU A 97 13.71 0.86 -20.85
C LEU A 97 12.66 1.99 -20.84
N ASP A 98 11.53 1.83 -20.16
CA ASP A 98 10.54 2.90 -20.05
C ASP A 98 10.75 3.71 -18.78
N GLU A 99 11.20 4.93 -18.94
CA GLU A 99 11.29 5.89 -17.82
C GLU A 99 9.89 6.11 -17.25
N ILE A 100 9.67 5.73 -15.99
CA ILE A 100 8.39 5.98 -15.30
C ILE A 100 8.16 7.48 -15.29
N LYS A 101 7.06 7.92 -15.91
CA LYS A 101 6.68 9.34 -16.03
C LYS A 101 5.55 9.69 -15.07
N PRO A 102 5.51 10.91 -14.56
CA PRO A 102 4.41 11.37 -13.76
C PRO A 102 3.11 11.40 -14.57
N ASN A 103 2.00 11.01 -13.96
CA ASN A 103 0.67 11.15 -14.58
C ASN A 103 0.20 12.61 -14.57
N SER A 104 -0.91 12.92 -15.25
CA SER A 104 -1.41 14.30 -15.41
C SER A 104 -1.63 15.02 -14.07
N MET A 105 -2.15 14.33 -13.05
CA MET A 105 -2.36 14.90 -11.71
C MET A 105 -1.03 15.16 -10.99
N GLN A 106 -0.06 14.27 -11.16
CA GLN A 106 1.27 14.41 -10.58
C GLN A 106 2.04 15.56 -11.24
N VAL A 107 1.91 15.72 -12.57
CA VAL A 107 2.52 16.84 -13.30
C VAL A 107 2.05 18.19 -12.75
N GLN A 108 0.74 18.35 -12.51
CA GLN A 108 0.20 19.59 -11.94
C GLN A 108 0.70 19.81 -10.51
N ALA A 109 0.72 18.74 -9.69
CA ALA A 109 1.21 18.82 -8.32
C ALA A 109 2.71 19.19 -8.26
N LEU A 110 3.53 18.62 -9.14
CA LEU A 110 4.96 18.93 -9.25
C LEU A 110 5.21 20.41 -9.63
N LYS A 111 4.40 20.94 -10.57
CA LYS A 111 4.47 22.35 -10.93
C LYS A 111 4.15 23.25 -9.73
N ASN A 112 3.08 22.95 -9.00
CA ASN A 112 2.69 23.73 -7.82
C ASN A 112 3.77 23.64 -6.72
N LEU A 113 4.38 22.47 -6.48
CA LEU A 113 5.47 22.31 -5.53
C LEU A 113 6.71 23.11 -5.93
N GLU A 114 7.04 23.17 -7.23
CA GLU A 114 8.16 23.98 -7.73
C GLU A 114 7.91 25.47 -7.52
N GLU A 115 6.70 25.94 -7.79
CA GLU A 115 6.31 27.34 -7.55
C GLU A 115 6.37 27.67 -6.04
N THR A 116 5.80 26.81 -5.19
CA THR A 116 5.83 26.97 -3.73
C THR A 116 7.26 27.06 -3.19
N ARG A 117 8.18 26.25 -3.74
CA ARG A 117 9.58 26.18 -3.30
C ARG A 117 10.37 27.47 -3.57
N LYS A 118 9.91 28.32 -4.49
CA LYS A 118 10.57 29.62 -4.74
C LYS A 118 10.42 30.61 -3.59
N GLU A 119 9.35 30.48 -2.83
CA GLU A 119 8.98 31.44 -1.77
C GLU A 119 8.91 30.82 -0.37
N ASN A 120 8.86 29.48 -0.29
CA ASN A 120 8.63 28.77 0.96
C ASN A 120 9.55 27.56 1.11
N ASP A 121 10.06 27.37 2.33
CA ASP A 121 10.86 26.21 2.71
C ASP A 121 10.02 24.96 3.01
N ARG A 122 8.69 25.07 3.04
CA ARG A 122 7.77 23.99 3.41
C ARG A 122 6.56 24.00 2.49
N ALA A 123 6.10 22.80 2.17
CA ALA A 123 4.87 22.59 1.43
C ALA A 123 4.05 21.45 2.05
N LEU A 124 2.74 21.57 2.01
CA LEU A 124 1.81 20.50 2.37
C LEU A 124 1.09 20.01 1.12
N LEU A 125 1.22 18.73 0.83
CA LEU A 125 0.51 18.06 -0.25
C LEU A 125 -0.58 17.17 0.32
N ILE A 126 -1.83 17.45 -0.02
CA ILE A 126 -2.99 16.62 0.35
C ILE A 126 -3.46 15.85 -0.89
N SER A 127 -3.48 14.54 -0.80
CA SER A 127 -3.91 13.68 -1.90
C SER A 127 -4.57 12.40 -1.37
N ALA A 128 -5.55 11.86 -2.09
CA ALA A 128 -6.24 10.64 -1.71
C ALA A 128 -5.30 9.41 -1.69
N THR A 129 -5.74 8.33 -1.03
CA THR A 129 -5.01 7.05 -1.06
C THR A 129 -5.02 6.47 -2.48
N GLY A 130 -3.92 5.83 -2.88
CA GLY A 130 -3.81 5.21 -4.21
C GLY A 130 -3.47 6.14 -5.37
N THR A 131 -3.32 7.45 -5.16
CA THR A 131 -2.95 8.42 -6.21
C THR A 131 -1.47 8.42 -6.60
N GLY A 132 -0.66 7.59 -5.95
CA GLY A 132 0.77 7.52 -6.21
C GLY A 132 1.60 8.58 -5.50
N LYS A 133 1.23 9.00 -4.29
CA LYS A 133 1.97 9.99 -3.48
C LYS A 133 3.46 9.70 -3.35
N THR A 134 3.82 8.44 -3.13
CA THR A 134 5.22 8.00 -3.00
C THR A 134 6.00 8.23 -4.29
N TYR A 135 5.40 7.95 -5.46
CA TYR A 135 6.02 8.27 -6.74
C TYR A 135 6.12 9.78 -6.95
N LEU A 136 5.07 10.52 -6.59
CA LEU A 136 5.07 11.98 -6.68
C LEU A 136 6.20 12.59 -5.86
N SER A 137 6.41 12.14 -4.61
CA SER A 137 7.52 12.64 -3.78
C SER A 137 8.89 12.27 -4.36
N ALA A 138 9.04 11.09 -4.98
CA ALA A 138 10.27 10.72 -5.66
C ALA A 138 10.55 11.59 -6.91
N PHE A 139 9.52 11.91 -7.69
CA PHE A 139 9.65 12.84 -8.82
C PHE A 139 10.01 14.26 -8.35
N ASP A 140 9.40 14.71 -7.26
CA ASP A 140 9.67 16.03 -6.71
C ASP A 140 11.12 16.16 -6.21
N VAL A 141 11.64 15.14 -5.52
CA VAL A 141 13.06 15.04 -5.15
C VAL A 141 13.97 15.07 -6.36
N LYS A 142 13.60 14.35 -7.44
CA LYS A 142 14.35 14.36 -8.72
C LYS A 142 14.38 15.76 -9.35
N GLN A 143 13.24 16.44 -9.37
CA GLN A 143 13.09 17.79 -9.92
C GLN A 143 13.84 18.84 -9.07
N ALA A 144 13.79 18.73 -7.76
CA ALA A 144 14.51 19.59 -6.82
C ALA A 144 16.04 19.37 -6.85
N LYS A 145 16.52 18.31 -7.51
CA LYS A 145 17.94 17.90 -7.55
C LYS A 145 18.57 17.75 -6.16
N ALA A 146 17.73 17.34 -5.19
CA ALA A 146 18.16 17.14 -3.82
C ALA A 146 19.26 16.06 -3.74
N LYS A 147 20.25 16.25 -2.85
CA LYS A 147 21.39 15.34 -2.70
C LYS A 147 21.21 14.40 -1.53
N LYS A 148 20.88 14.94 -0.37
CA LYS A 148 20.70 14.23 0.89
C LYS A 148 19.23 14.29 1.30
N ILE A 149 18.53 13.19 1.14
CA ILE A 149 17.09 13.13 1.33
C ILE A 149 16.75 12.30 2.57
N LEU A 150 15.86 12.80 3.41
CA LEU A 150 15.24 12.06 4.51
C LEU A 150 13.79 11.79 4.20
N PHE A 151 13.40 10.52 4.15
CA PHE A 151 12.01 10.09 4.05
C PHE A 151 11.56 9.51 5.40
N VAL A 152 10.57 10.13 6.01
CA VAL A 152 10.08 9.75 7.35
C VAL A 152 8.67 9.19 7.26
N ALA A 153 8.45 8.03 7.88
CA ALA A 153 7.12 7.43 8.03
C ALA A 153 6.96 6.73 9.39
N HIS A 154 5.72 6.41 9.75
CA HIS A 154 5.42 5.81 11.04
C HIS A 154 5.51 4.27 11.05
N ARG A 155 5.60 3.60 9.88
CA ARG A 155 5.67 2.13 9.76
C ARG A 155 6.79 1.68 8.85
N LYS A 156 7.51 0.64 9.27
CA LYS A 156 8.60 0.04 8.50
C LYS A 156 8.17 -0.44 7.12
N VAL A 157 6.97 -1.04 7.01
CA VAL A 157 6.41 -1.51 5.72
C VAL A 157 6.23 -0.37 4.71
N ILE A 158 5.90 0.86 5.18
CA ILE A 158 5.81 2.03 4.31
C ILE A 158 7.20 2.39 3.80
N LEU A 159 8.21 2.42 4.66
CA LEU A 159 9.59 2.71 4.27
C LEU A 159 10.12 1.72 3.22
N GLU A 160 9.90 0.42 3.42
CA GLU A 160 10.33 -0.62 2.49
C GLU A 160 9.69 -0.46 1.10
N ARG A 161 8.38 -0.22 1.06
CA ARG A 161 7.65 0.04 -0.20
C ARG A 161 8.07 1.34 -0.86
N SER A 162 8.29 2.39 -0.08
CA SER A 162 8.75 3.69 -0.58
C SER A 162 10.14 3.58 -1.15
N LYS A 163 11.04 2.86 -0.50
CA LYS A 163 12.39 2.59 -1.01
C LYS A 163 12.35 1.95 -2.40
N ILE A 164 11.51 0.92 -2.61
CA ILE A 164 11.35 0.26 -3.93
C ILE A 164 10.84 1.27 -4.98
N SER A 165 9.88 2.13 -4.62
CA SER A 165 9.34 3.14 -5.54
C SER A 165 10.39 4.19 -5.90
N TYR A 166 11.17 4.63 -4.92
CA TYR A 166 12.26 5.59 -5.11
C TYR A 166 13.39 5.03 -5.98
N GLN A 167 13.76 3.76 -5.80
CA GLN A 167 14.77 3.08 -6.62
C GLN A 167 14.43 3.12 -8.12
N LYS A 168 13.15 3.02 -8.45
CA LYS A 168 12.68 3.10 -9.85
C LYS A 168 12.84 4.48 -10.47
N ILE A 169 12.79 5.55 -9.67
CA ILE A 169 12.86 6.94 -10.14
C ILE A 169 14.28 7.52 -10.01
N LEU A 170 14.95 7.23 -8.90
CA LEU A 170 16.26 7.78 -8.54
C LEU A 170 17.35 6.68 -8.65
N LYS A 171 17.53 6.14 -9.86
CA LYS A 171 18.38 4.97 -10.13
C LYS A 171 19.81 5.10 -9.60
N ASN A 172 20.36 6.31 -9.52
CA ASN A 172 21.77 6.57 -9.17
C ASN A 172 22.00 6.96 -7.72
N LYS A 173 20.95 6.97 -6.87
CA LYS A 173 21.12 7.33 -5.46
C LYS A 173 21.24 6.10 -4.57
N LYS A 174 22.13 6.16 -3.60
CA LYS A 174 22.17 5.17 -2.53
C LYS A 174 20.93 5.30 -1.66
N MET A 175 20.30 4.19 -1.31
CA MET A 175 19.05 4.16 -0.53
C MET A 175 19.20 3.20 0.64
N GLU A 176 19.08 3.72 1.85
CA GLU A 176 19.21 2.95 3.07
C GLU A 176 18.03 3.18 4.01
N ILE A 177 17.70 2.14 4.78
CA ILE A 177 16.77 2.28 5.90
C ILE A 177 17.60 2.54 7.14
N PHE A 178 17.27 3.60 7.86
CA PHE A 178 17.93 3.97 9.10
C PHE A 178 17.63 2.94 10.19
N ASP A 179 18.66 2.18 10.55
CA ASP A 179 18.64 1.18 11.61
C ASP A 179 19.92 1.27 12.47
N THR A 180 20.14 0.29 13.33
CA THR A 180 21.28 0.25 14.25
C THR A 180 22.64 0.12 13.55
N ASN A 181 22.66 -0.31 12.30
CA ASN A 181 23.89 -0.52 11.50
C ASN A 181 24.13 0.64 10.51
N PHE A 182 23.27 1.66 10.53
CA PHE A 182 23.40 2.79 9.61
C PHE A 182 24.69 3.57 9.86
N GLN A 183 25.38 3.90 8.77
CA GLN A 183 26.58 4.73 8.79
C GLN A 183 26.41 5.93 7.86
N ILE A 184 26.73 7.10 8.38
CA ILE A 184 26.74 8.34 7.60
C ILE A 184 27.77 8.23 6.48
N ASN A 185 27.41 8.62 5.28
CA ASN A 185 28.30 8.69 4.15
C ASN A 185 28.20 10.06 3.44
N ASN A 186 29.22 10.38 2.63
CA ASN A 186 29.32 11.66 1.92
C ASN A 186 28.72 11.61 0.50
N LYS A 187 28.14 10.48 0.08
CA LYS A 187 27.50 10.34 -1.25
C LYS A 187 26.05 10.80 -1.20
N ASP A 188 25.52 11.13 -2.37
CA ASP A 188 24.10 11.41 -2.55
C ASP A 188 23.29 10.19 -2.14
N GLU A 189 22.34 10.39 -1.21
CA GLU A 189 21.59 9.30 -0.61
C GLU A 189 20.15 9.66 -0.26
N VAL A 190 19.33 8.63 -0.13
CA VAL A 190 18.00 8.70 0.47
C VAL A 190 17.98 7.81 1.71
N VAL A 191 17.77 8.43 2.85
CA VAL A 191 17.62 7.75 4.14
C VAL A 191 16.15 7.62 4.48
N PHE A 192 15.67 6.39 4.67
CA PHE A 192 14.30 6.10 5.07
C PHE A 192 14.29 5.81 6.57
N ALA A 193 13.56 6.58 7.35
CA ALA A 193 13.56 6.44 8.81
C ALA A 193 12.16 6.41 9.41
N MET A 194 11.97 5.60 10.46
CA MET A 194 10.76 5.66 11.26
C MET A 194 10.80 6.86 12.22
N VAL A 195 9.66 7.55 12.37
CA VAL A 195 9.50 8.64 13.36
C VAL A 195 9.98 8.19 14.74
N GLN A 196 9.56 7.01 15.19
CA GLN A 196 9.91 6.47 16.51
C GLN A 196 11.42 6.21 16.67
N THR A 197 12.11 5.91 15.57
CA THR A 197 13.56 5.71 15.59
C THR A 197 14.31 7.03 15.63
N LEU A 198 13.87 8.00 14.84
CA LEU A 198 14.47 9.35 14.80
C LEU A 198 14.25 10.14 16.10
N ASN A 199 13.08 9.97 16.74
CA ASN A 199 12.73 10.71 17.97
C ASN A 199 13.63 10.36 19.17
N LYS A 200 14.51 9.39 19.06
CA LYS A 200 15.55 9.13 20.07
C LYS A 200 16.68 10.15 19.89
N GLU A 201 16.97 10.92 20.90
CA GLU A 201 17.99 11.98 20.89
C GLU A 201 19.33 11.50 20.35
N LYS A 202 19.79 10.31 20.78
CA LYS A 202 21.02 9.68 20.27
C LYS A 202 21.00 9.52 18.74
N ASN A 203 19.86 9.13 18.17
CA ASN A 203 19.74 8.87 16.72
C ASN A 203 19.64 10.18 15.93
N LEU A 204 18.90 11.15 16.48
CA LEU A 204 18.78 12.46 15.86
C LEU A 204 20.15 13.18 15.82
N ASN A 205 20.91 13.10 16.90
CA ASN A 205 22.23 13.73 17.04
C ASN A 205 23.33 13.05 16.18
N MET A 206 23.03 11.90 15.55
CA MET A 206 23.93 11.31 14.55
C MET A 206 24.06 12.19 13.30
N PHE A 207 23.01 12.94 12.96
CA PHE A 207 23.00 13.77 11.76
C PHE A 207 23.36 15.23 12.13
N PRO A 208 24.34 15.84 11.45
CA PRO A 208 24.54 17.30 11.53
C PRO A 208 23.26 18.05 11.19
N LYS A 209 23.07 19.26 11.71
CA LYS A 209 21.86 20.07 11.50
C LYS A 209 21.52 20.27 10.03
N ASP A 210 22.53 20.42 9.18
CA ASP A 210 22.37 20.68 7.75
C ASP A 210 22.66 19.43 6.89
N TYR A 211 22.53 18.24 7.47
CA TYR A 211 22.85 17.00 6.75
C TYR A 211 21.89 16.71 5.59
N PHE A 212 20.58 16.93 5.80
CA PHE A 212 19.57 16.69 4.78
C PHE A 212 19.16 18.01 4.13
N ASP A 213 19.22 18.06 2.81
CA ASP A 213 18.73 19.18 2.00
C ASP A 213 17.25 19.01 1.59
N TYR A 214 16.67 17.83 1.79
CA TYR A 214 15.26 17.57 1.50
C TYR A 214 14.64 16.58 2.50
N ILE A 215 13.49 16.93 3.06
CA ILE A 215 12.78 16.08 4.04
C ILE A 215 11.35 15.84 3.58
N ILE A 216 10.96 14.58 3.53
CA ILE A 216 9.59 14.13 3.24
C ILE A 216 9.02 13.45 4.49
N ILE A 217 7.81 13.82 4.87
CA ILE A 217 7.06 13.22 5.98
C ILE A 217 5.76 12.65 5.42
N ASP A 218 5.59 11.28 5.55
CA ASP A 218 4.43 10.53 5.05
C ASP A 218 3.62 9.92 6.21
#